data_2c07f4dcbf6d76c5c808e8a553b9bc29
#
_entry.id   2c07f4dcbf6d76c5c808e8a553b9bc29
#
_cell.length_a   1.000
_cell.length_b   1.000
_cell.length_c   1.000
_cell.angle_alpha   90.00
_cell.angle_beta   90.00
_cell.angle_gamma   90.00
#
_symmetry.space_group_name_H-M   'P 1'
#
loop_
_entity.id
_entity.type
_entity.pdbx_description
1 polymer ?
#
loop_
_entity_poly.entity_id
_entity_poly.type
_entity_poly.pdbx_seq_one_letter_code
_entity_poly.pdbx_strand_id
1 'polypeptide(L)'
;MGRAVLSCLNGGALGLVAALGIVLLGFAADSSIPVTAGAASLEARRQPMKFGWVACDPDCGGWISAIGIVTTDTPKDFEDFARDRKLGGATVVLDSSGGSVNDAITLGRRWRKLGLATTVGTSVPSASPLGSRARIEPGAYCESMCVFLLLAGNSRYVPEGAHVRVHQIWMGDRAEDARAASYTAQDMSIVERDIGRLAKFTFEMGGTGDLLSLALSVPPWEDLHELSRQELRDTNLITTQAIADLLPGLAGASAKTVASAEPKPVQDRFTPQPAAATKTAEALPTGGTAAAQPGH
;
A
#
# COMPACT_ATOMS: atom_id res chain seq x y z
N MET A 1 12.62 18.38 -73.71
CA MET A 1 12.23 17.58 -74.83
C MET A 1 11.11 16.66 -74.33
N GLY A 2 9.90 16.96 -74.44
CA GLY A 2 8.94 16.77 -75.59
C GLY A 2 8.22 15.47 -75.31
N ARG A 3 7.00 15.26 -75.29
CA ARG A 3 5.73 15.80 -75.85
C ARG A 3 4.59 14.97 -75.27
N ALA A 4 3.59 15.52 -74.71
CA ALA A 4 2.19 15.57 -74.98
C ALA A 4 1.64 14.71 -76.13
N VAL A 5 0.44 14.09 -75.92
CA VAL A 5 -0.74 13.91 -76.80
C VAL A 5 -1.79 13.15 -75.95
N LEU A 6 -2.87 13.66 -75.55
CA LEU A 6 -4.17 14.02 -76.08
C LEU A 6 -4.91 12.97 -76.91
N SER A 7 -6.09 12.56 -76.47
CA SER A 7 -7.34 12.37 -77.22
C SER A 7 -8.18 11.24 -76.66
N CYS A 8 -9.34 11.29 -76.42
CA CYS A 8 -10.65 11.82 -76.85
C CYS A 8 -11.71 10.74 -76.64
N LEU A 9 -12.76 11.15 -75.95
CA LEU A 9 -14.23 11.05 -76.32
C LEU A 9 -14.84 9.65 -76.61
N ASN A 10 -15.85 9.35 -75.94
CA ASN A 10 -17.29 9.15 -76.24
C ASN A 10 -17.79 7.94 -75.42
N GLY A 11 -18.87 8.08 -74.73
CA GLY A 11 -20.25 8.22 -75.06
C GLY A 11 -21.11 7.36 -74.20
N GLY A 12 -21.99 7.97 -73.55
CA GLY A 12 -23.32 7.70 -73.10
C GLY A 12 -23.78 6.29 -72.70
N ALA A 13 -24.30 6.20 -71.50
CA ALA A 13 -25.56 5.50 -71.23
C ALA A 13 -26.07 5.91 -69.82
N LEU A 14 -27.24 6.49 -69.78
CA LEU A 14 -28.06 6.70 -68.61
C LEU A 14 -28.38 5.36 -68.00
N GLY A 15 -27.99 5.17 -66.73
CA GLY A 15 -28.46 4.09 -65.89
C GLY A 15 -28.90 4.65 -64.55
N LEU A 16 -30.21 4.81 -64.36
CA LEU A 16 -30.84 5.13 -63.12
C LEU A 16 -30.64 3.94 -62.17
N VAL A 17 -29.77 4.08 -61.17
CA VAL A 17 -29.70 3.13 -60.06
C VAL A 17 -30.16 3.85 -58.79
N ALA A 18 -31.35 3.45 -58.35
CA ALA A 18 -31.91 3.85 -57.06
C ALA A 18 -30.97 3.41 -55.93
N ALA A 19 -30.32 4.36 -55.30
CA ALA A 19 -29.54 4.12 -54.09
C ALA A 19 -30.50 3.91 -52.91
N LEU A 20 -30.69 2.66 -52.53
CA LEU A 20 -31.31 2.31 -51.28
C LEU A 20 -30.28 2.63 -50.16
N GLY A 21 -30.46 3.75 -49.49
CA GLY A 21 -29.68 4.16 -48.34
C GLY A 21 -30.00 3.25 -47.15
N ILE A 22 -29.16 2.27 -46.88
CA ILE A 22 -29.16 1.56 -45.62
C ILE A 22 -28.46 2.46 -44.62
N VAL A 23 -29.24 3.15 -43.80
CA VAL A 23 -28.75 3.84 -42.60
C VAL A 23 -28.40 2.74 -41.59
N LEU A 24 -27.15 2.32 -41.55
CA LEU A 24 -26.60 1.59 -40.43
C LEU A 24 -26.50 2.54 -39.23
N LEU A 25 -27.54 2.55 -38.40
CA LEU A 25 -27.46 3.05 -37.04
C LEU A 25 -26.46 2.15 -36.29
N GLY A 26 -25.20 2.57 -36.29
CA GLY A 26 -24.19 2.02 -35.41
C GLY A 26 -24.60 2.33 -33.99
N PHE A 27 -25.21 1.38 -33.30
CA PHE A 27 -25.23 1.35 -31.84
C PHE A 27 -23.78 1.15 -31.41
N ALA A 28 -23.08 2.23 -31.09
CA ALA A 28 -21.91 2.20 -30.25
C ALA A 28 -22.43 1.70 -28.91
N ALA A 29 -22.27 0.39 -28.66
CA ALA A 29 -22.38 -0.15 -27.32
C ALA A 29 -21.24 0.50 -26.53
N ASP A 30 -21.60 1.52 -25.78
CA ASP A 30 -20.77 2.11 -24.75
C ASP A 30 -20.58 1.00 -23.70
N SER A 31 -19.51 0.21 -23.88
CA SER A 31 -19.08 -0.78 -22.90
C SER A 31 -18.42 0.00 -21.75
N SER A 32 -19.22 0.76 -21.04
CA SER A 32 -18.88 1.21 -19.70
C SER A 32 -18.82 -0.03 -18.82
N ILE A 33 -17.63 -0.64 -18.77
CA ILE A 33 -17.30 -1.60 -17.72
C ILE A 33 -17.56 -0.87 -16.41
N PRO A 34 -18.46 -1.39 -15.54
CA PRO A 34 -18.65 -0.78 -14.23
C PRO A 34 -17.29 -0.86 -13.54
N VAL A 35 -16.63 0.30 -13.36
CA VAL A 35 -15.48 0.41 -12.46
C VAL A 35 -16.06 0.10 -11.09
N THR A 36 -15.88 -1.12 -10.65
CA THR A 36 -16.14 -1.52 -9.27
C THR A 36 -15.29 -0.58 -8.42
N ALA A 37 -15.95 0.28 -7.65
CA ALA A 37 -15.31 1.15 -6.69
C ALA A 37 -14.58 0.26 -5.69
N GLY A 38 -13.28 0.17 -5.80
CA GLY A 38 -12.40 -0.70 -5.02
C GLY A 38 -11.00 -0.11 -4.96
N ALA A 39 -10.06 -0.85 -4.41
CA ALA A 39 -8.64 -0.50 -4.38
C ALA A 39 -8.14 0.00 -5.74
N ALA A 40 -7.12 0.85 -5.76
CA ALA A 40 -6.39 1.16 -6.97
C ALA A 40 -5.97 -0.15 -7.65
N SER A 41 -5.96 -0.19 -8.97
CA SER A 41 -5.55 -1.40 -9.69
C SER A 41 -4.16 -1.84 -9.21
N LEU A 42 -3.88 -3.13 -9.22
CA LEU A 42 -2.56 -3.66 -8.88
C LEU A 42 -1.47 -2.99 -9.73
N GLU A 43 -1.78 -2.66 -10.98
CA GLU A 43 -0.90 -1.91 -11.87
C GLU A 43 -0.55 -0.52 -11.30
N ALA A 44 -1.54 0.25 -10.88
CA ALA A 44 -1.32 1.58 -10.30
C ALA A 44 -0.51 1.51 -9.00
N ARG A 45 -0.74 0.48 -8.17
CA ARG A 45 0.00 0.26 -6.91
C ARG A 45 1.47 -0.18 -7.13
N ARG A 46 1.81 -0.67 -8.31
CA ARG A 46 3.18 -1.06 -8.70
C ARG A 46 3.96 0.03 -9.43
N GLN A 47 3.30 1.12 -9.86
CA GLN A 47 3.98 2.30 -10.39
C GLN A 47 4.65 3.11 -9.27
N PRO A 48 5.65 3.94 -9.56
CA PRO A 48 6.22 4.87 -8.58
C PRO A 48 5.14 5.69 -7.88
N MET A 49 5.25 5.83 -6.56
CA MET A 49 4.25 6.50 -5.73
C MET A 49 4.00 7.93 -6.20
N LYS A 50 2.73 8.27 -6.37
CA LYS A 50 2.27 9.60 -6.74
C LYS A 50 1.47 10.22 -5.61
N PHE A 51 1.69 11.52 -5.40
CA PHE A 51 0.97 12.32 -4.42
C PHE A 51 -0.01 13.25 -5.12
N GLY A 52 -1.22 13.32 -4.58
CA GLY A 52 -2.26 14.22 -5.07
C GLY A 52 -3.06 14.82 -3.92
N TRP A 53 -3.46 16.08 -4.06
CA TRP A 53 -4.43 16.66 -3.14
C TRP A 53 -5.86 16.35 -3.62
N VAL A 54 -6.63 15.72 -2.78
CA VAL A 54 -8.05 15.42 -3.03
C VAL A 54 -8.89 16.37 -2.21
N ALA A 55 -9.54 17.30 -2.90
CA ALA A 55 -10.43 18.27 -2.26
C ALA A 55 -11.75 17.62 -1.87
N CYS A 56 -12.28 18.04 -0.73
CA CYS A 56 -13.54 17.55 -0.17
C CYS A 56 -14.32 18.73 0.42
N ASP A 57 -14.62 19.72 -0.43
CA ASP A 57 -15.31 20.94 -0.05
C ASP A 57 -16.84 20.79 -0.22
N PRO A 58 -17.64 21.38 0.67
CA PRO A 58 -17.24 22.17 1.85
C PRO A 58 -16.99 21.32 3.11
N ASP A 59 -17.18 20.01 3.06
CA ASP A 59 -17.45 19.20 4.24
C ASP A 59 -16.19 18.78 5.01
N CYS A 60 -15.06 18.50 4.36
CA CYS A 60 -13.91 17.89 5.06
C CYS A 60 -12.52 18.45 4.69
N GLY A 61 -12.41 19.55 3.97
CA GLY A 61 -11.15 20.22 3.66
C GLY A 61 -10.22 19.47 2.68
N GLY A 62 -10.24 18.15 2.67
CA GLY A 62 -9.44 17.31 1.78
C GLY A 62 -8.32 16.54 2.46
N TRP A 63 -7.60 15.75 1.65
CA TRP A 63 -6.51 14.88 2.11
C TRP A 63 -5.45 14.66 1.02
N ILE A 64 -4.33 14.05 1.39
CA ILE A 64 -3.27 13.64 0.48
C ILE A 64 -3.56 12.21 0.04
N SER A 65 -3.71 11.96 -1.26
CA SER A 65 -3.71 10.62 -1.84
C SER A 65 -2.27 10.20 -2.12
N ALA A 66 -1.87 8.99 -1.70
CA ALA A 66 -0.56 8.41 -1.93
C ALA A 66 -0.73 6.99 -2.49
N ILE A 67 -0.55 6.83 -3.81
CA ILE A 67 -0.77 5.58 -4.53
C ILE A 67 0.51 5.17 -5.24
N GLY A 68 0.95 3.91 -5.09
CA GLY A 68 2.12 3.37 -5.78
C GLY A 68 3.19 2.85 -4.84
N ILE A 69 4.32 2.38 -5.41
CA ILE A 69 5.48 1.90 -4.65
C ILE A 69 6.42 3.03 -4.28
N VAL A 70 7.09 2.86 -3.15
CA VAL A 70 8.16 3.76 -2.70
C VAL A 70 9.43 3.46 -3.47
N THR A 71 9.93 4.45 -4.21
CA THR A 71 11.20 4.41 -4.95
C THR A 71 12.20 5.40 -4.37
N THR A 72 13.41 5.44 -4.89
CA THR A 72 14.46 6.41 -4.51
C THR A 72 14.04 7.87 -4.73
N ASP A 73 13.14 8.12 -5.69
CA ASP A 73 12.66 9.46 -6.01
C ASP A 73 11.49 9.90 -5.13
N THR A 74 10.78 8.96 -4.52
CA THR A 74 9.55 9.22 -3.76
C THR A 74 9.70 10.30 -2.67
N PRO A 75 10.77 10.33 -1.86
CA PRO A 75 10.94 11.40 -0.87
C PRO A 75 11.04 12.78 -1.52
N LYS A 76 11.75 12.89 -2.66
CA LYS A 76 11.86 14.14 -3.41
C LYS A 76 10.52 14.54 -4.05
N ASP A 77 9.80 13.59 -4.62
CA ASP A 77 8.48 13.82 -5.22
C ASP A 77 7.49 14.36 -4.17
N PHE A 78 7.56 13.83 -2.94
CA PHE A 78 6.77 14.36 -1.83
C PHE A 78 7.19 15.79 -1.45
N GLU A 79 8.48 16.10 -1.39
CA GLU A 79 8.95 17.47 -1.11
C GLU A 79 8.50 18.44 -2.20
N ASP A 80 8.57 18.05 -3.46
CA ASP A 80 8.09 18.86 -4.60
C ASP A 80 6.55 19.06 -4.52
N PHE A 81 5.80 18.02 -4.17
CA PHE A 81 4.37 18.11 -3.91
C PHE A 81 4.05 19.03 -2.71
N ALA A 82 4.85 18.98 -1.65
CA ALA A 82 4.61 19.72 -0.41
C ALA A 82 5.02 21.20 -0.45
N ARG A 83 5.86 21.61 -1.42
CA ARG A 83 6.59 22.89 -1.46
C ARG A 83 5.70 24.11 -1.21
N ASP A 84 4.55 24.18 -1.87
CA ASP A 84 3.66 25.35 -1.84
C ASP A 84 2.34 25.04 -1.09
N ARG A 85 2.34 24.00 -0.25
CA ARG A 85 1.15 23.53 0.46
C ARG A 85 1.35 23.55 1.97
N LYS A 86 0.31 23.97 2.67
CA LYS A 86 0.24 23.88 4.13
C LYS A 86 -0.31 22.50 4.51
N LEU A 87 0.56 21.51 4.60
CA LEU A 87 0.18 20.12 4.84
C LEU A 87 0.21 19.71 6.32
N GLY A 88 0.60 20.60 7.23
CA GLY A 88 0.68 20.28 8.67
C GLY A 88 -0.67 19.75 9.19
N GLY A 89 -0.66 18.57 9.79
CA GLY A 89 -1.86 17.91 10.30
C GLY A 89 -2.79 17.28 9.26
N ALA A 90 -2.45 17.34 7.96
CA ALA A 90 -3.24 16.69 6.92
C ALA A 90 -3.24 15.17 7.06
N THR A 91 -4.26 14.52 6.51
CA THR A 91 -4.34 13.05 6.43
C THR A 91 -3.78 12.53 5.11
N VAL A 92 -2.94 11.50 5.18
CA VAL A 92 -2.49 10.73 4.02
C VAL A 92 -3.34 9.47 3.90
N VAL A 93 -3.92 9.27 2.72
CA VAL A 93 -4.67 8.07 2.35
C VAL A 93 -3.78 7.20 1.47
N LEU A 94 -3.48 6.00 1.97
CA LEU A 94 -2.50 5.06 1.41
C LEU A 94 -3.17 3.94 0.62
N ASP A 95 -2.68 3.69 -0.60
CA ASP A 95 -2.95 2.48 -1.39
C ASP A 95 -1.66 2.07 -2.11
N SER A 96 -0.86 1.18 -1.50
CA SER A 96 0.53 0.97 -1.88
C SER A 96 0.99 -0.46 -1.64
N SER A 97 1.78 -0.99 -2.57
CA SER A 97 2.44 -2.29 -2.43
C SER A 97 3.84 -2.21 -1.77
N GLY A 98 4.18 -1.10 -1.13
CA GLY A 98 5.44 -0.96 -0.37
C GLY A 98 6.57 -0.37 -1.17
N GLY A 99 7.76 -0.98 -1.16
CA GLY A 99 8.94 -0.55 -1.92
C GLY A 99 10.20 -0.39 -1.08
N SER A 100 11.04 0.59 -1.42
CA SER A 100 12.36 0.83 -0.80
C SER A 100 12.28 1.11 0.71
N VAL A 101 13.03 0.34 1.50
CA VAL A 101 13.11 0.49 2.97
C VAL A 101 13.64 1.87 3.37
N ASN A 102 14.77 2.27 2.80
CA ASN A 102 15.45 3.50 3.22
C ASN A 102 14.67 4.75 2.83
N ASP A 103 14.02 4.71 1.68
CA ASP A 103 13.23 5.84 1.18
C ASP A 103 11.89 5.95 1.91
N ALA A 104 11.26 4.83 2.26
CA ALA A 104 10.07 4.80 3.12
C ALA A 104 10.38 5.34 4.52
N ILE A 105 11.52 4.99 5.12
CA ILE A 105 11.97 5.56 6.39
C ILE A 105 12.15 7.08 6.30
N THR A 106 12.77 7.55 5.21
CA THR A 106 13.00 8.99 4.97
C THR A 106 11.68 9.73 4.84
N LEU A 107 10.78 9.22 4.01
CA LEU A 107 9.45 9.78 3.80
C LEU A 107 8.61 9.76 5.09
N GLY A 108 8.60 8.64 5.81
CA GLY A 108 7.84 8.50 7.07
C GLY A 108 8.30 9.47 8.15
N ARG A 109 9.61 9.70 8.30
CA ARG A 109 10.14 10.73 9.21
C ARG A 109 9.69 12.12 8.82
N ARG A 110 9.62 12.39 7.51
CA ARG A 110 9.10 13.68 7.02
C ARG A 110 7.63 13.85 7.35
N TRP A 111 6.81 12.83 7.17
CA TRP A 111 5.38 12.85 7.52
C TRP A 111 5.18 13.07 9.02
N ARG A 112 5.93 12.36 9.85
CA ARG A 112 5.89 12.54 11.31
C ARG A 112 6.23 13.98 11.71
N LYS A 113 7.28 14.56 11.11
CA LYS A 113 7.68 15.95 11.37
C LYS A 113 6.60 16.96 10.98
N LEU A 114 5.83 16.70 9.93
CA LEU A 114 4.69 17.52 9.51
C LEU A 114 3.43 17.28 10.34
N GLY A 115 3.46 16.31 11.25
CA GLY A 115 2.29 15.94 12.06
C GLY A 115 1.16 15.29 11.27
N LEU A 116 1.46 14.65 10.15
CA LEU A 116 0.44 14.04 9.28
C LEU A 116 -0.24 12.88 10.01
N ALA A 117 -1.53 12.70 9.75
CA ALA A 117 -2.27 11.50 10.06
C ALA A 117 -2.25 10.53 8.87
N THR A 118 -2.50 9.23 9.10
CA THR A 118 -2.49 8.23 8.04
C THR A 118 -3.70 7.29 8.12
N THR A 119 -4.18 6.87 6.96
CA THR A 119 -5.20 5.83 6.84
C THR A 119 -4.98 5.02 5.56
N VAL A 120 -5.62 3.86 5.46
CA VAL A 120 -5.61 3.02 4.26
C VAL A 120 -6.92 3.20 3.51
N GLY A 121 -6.85 3.41 2.21
CA GLY A 121 -8.03 3.59 1.39
C GLY A 121 -7.68 4.05 -0.02
N THR A 122 -8.63 3.91 -0.95
CA THR A 122 -8.51 4.48 -2.28
C THR A 122 -9.29 5.78 -2.37
N SER A 123 -8.60 6.83 -2.77
CA SER A 123 -9.20 8.15 -2.97
C SER A 123 -10.03 8.17 -4.26
N VAL A 124 -11.32 8.39 -4.15
CA VAL A 124 -12.24 8.51 -5.29
C VAL A 124 -12.73 9.95 -5.40
N PRO A 125 -12.19 10.76 -6.34
CA PRO A 125 -12.71 12.08 -6.60
C PRO A 125 -14.15 11.99 -7.11
N SER A 126 -15.01 12.87 -6.64
CA SER A 126 -16.37 12.98 -7.16
C SER A 126 -16.65 14.44 -7.49
N ALA A 127 -16.78 14.76 -8.77
CA ALA A 127 -17.22 16.06 -9.20
C ALA A 127 -18.76 16.13 -9.15
N SER A 128 -19.30 17.10 -8.42
CA SER A 128 -20.73 17.39 -8.38
C SER A 128 -20.94 18.90 -8.64
N PRO A 129 -22.05 19.30 -9.27
CA PRO A 129 -22.41 20.71 -9.41
C PRO A 129 -22.53 21.46 -8.06
N LEU A 130 -22.67 20.72 -6.96
CA LEU A 130 -22.80 21.24 -5.58
C LEU A 130 -21.48 21.20 -4.79
N GLY A 131 -20.34 20.90 -5.44
CA GLY A 131 -19.03 20.82 -4.78
C GLY A 131 -18.30 19.51 -5.08
N SER A 132 -17.05 19.41 -4.66
CA SER A 132 -16.23 18.20 -4.78
C SER A 132 -16.51 17.27 -3.62
N ARG A 133 -17.39 16.27 -3.82
CA ARG A 133 -17.64 15.22 -2.83
C ARG A 133 -16.72 14.04 -3.09
N ALA A 134 -15.49 14.13 -2.64
CA ALA A 134 -14.58 13.00 -2.67
C ALA A 134 -14.93 12.02 -1.56
N ARG A 135 -14.61 10.74 -1.76
CA ARG A 135 -14.77 9.69 -0.75
C ARG A 135 -13.52 8.81 -0.70
N ILE A 136 -13.38 8.11 0.40
CA ILE A 136 -12.34 7.11 0.60
C ILE A 136 -13.02 5.74 0.58
N GLU A 137 -12.66 4.90 -0.40
CA GLU A 137 -13.09 3.51 -0.47
C GLU A 137 -12.18 2.66 0.42
N PRO A 138 -12.73 1.83 1.32
CA PRO A 138 -11.93 1.13 2.33
C PRO A 138 -11.17 -0.08 1.81
N GLY A 139 -11.56 -0.67 0.67
CA GLY A 139 -10.99 -1.92 0.14
C GLY A 139 -9.59 -1.80 -0.46
N ALA A 140 -8.75 -0.93 0.07
CA ALA A 140 -7.39 -0.67 -0.41
C ALA A 140 -6.35 -1.56 0.27
N TYR A 141 -5.14 -1.54 -0.28
CA TYR A 141 -4.03 -2.36 0.19
C TYR A 141 -2.88 -1.49 0.72
N CYS A 142 -2.34 -1.88 1.85
CA CYS A 142 -1.11 -1.35 2.40
C CYS A 142 -0.18 -2.51 2.72
N GLU A 143 0.79 -2.76 1.83
CA GLU A 143 1.63 -3.95 1.85
C GLU A 143 3.10 -3.59 2.11
N SER A 144 3.83 -4.46 2.81
CA SER A 144 5.28 -4.31 3.01
C SER A 144 5.66 -2.96 3.65
N MET A 145 6.51 -2.17 3.02
CA MET A 145 6.94 -0.85 3.53
C MET A 145 5.82 0.18 3.66
N CYS A 146 4.67 -0.01 2.99
CA CYS A 146 3.48 0.81 3.23
C CYS A 146 3.01 0.74 4.70
N VAL A 147 3.11 -0.42 5.34
CA VAL A 147 2.72 -0.61 6.75
C VAL A 147 3.54 0.29 7.69
N PHE A 148 4.81 0.46 7.38
CA PHE A 148 5.69 1.36 8.13
C PHE A 148 5.44 2.85 7.80
N LEU A 149 4.97 3.17 6.59
CA LEU A 149 4.46 4.50 6.28
C LEU A 149 3.14 4.79 7.01
N LEU A 150 2.24 3.81 7.11
CA LEU A 150 1.04 3.92 7.94
C LEU A 150 1.41 4.20 9.40
N LEU A 151 2.41 3.51 9.94
CA LEU A 151 2.94 3.72 11.30
C LEU A 151 3.49 5.14 11.50
N ALA A 152 3.98 5.78 10.43
CA ALA A 152 4.55 7.14 10.50
C ALA A 152 3.52 8.22 10.83
N GLY A 153 2.22 7.98 10.66
CA GLY A 153 1.18 8.95 11.02
C GLY A 153 1.15 9.25 12.52
N ASN A 154 0.87 10.49 12.91
CA ASN A 154 0.66 10.86 14.31
C ASN A 154 -0.63 10.21 14.86
N SER A 155 -1.68 10.22 14.05
CA SER A 155 -2.92 9.49 14.30
C SER A 155 -3.15 8.53 13.14
N ARG A 156 -3.63 7.33 13.45
CA ARG A 156 -3.72 6.23 12.47
C ARG A 156 -5.07 5.54 12.57
N TYR A 157 -5.68 5.35 11.42
CA TYR A 157 -6.93 4.60 11.29
C TYR A 157 -6.84 3.57 10.17
N VAL A 158 -7.33 2.36 10.40
CA VAL A 158 -7.45 1.31 9.40
C VAL A 158 -8.90 0.91 9.29
N PRO A 159 -9.57 1.14 8.15
CA PRO A 159 -10.95 0.68 7.90
C PRO A 159 -11.05 -0.85 7.93
N GLU A 160 -12.23 -1.39 8.23
CA GLU A 160 -12.45 -2.84 8.27
C GLU A 160 -12.27 -3.53 6.91
N GLY A 161 -12.47 -2.83 5.81
CA GLY A 161 -12.26 -3.38 4.47
C GLY A 161 -10.85 -3.25 3.94
N ALA A 162 -9.92 -2.64 4.69
CA ALA A 162 -8.54 -2.45 4.23
C ALA A 162 -7.68 -3.69 4.48
N HIS A 163 -6.77 -3.95 3.54
CA HIS A 163 -5.81 -5.06 3.61
C HIS A 163 -4.43 -4.53 4.02
N VAL A 164 -4.00 -4.85 5.22
CA VAL A 164 -2.68 -4.46 5.75
C VAL A 164 -1.83 -5.70 5.89
N ARG A 165 -0.74 -5.79 5.08
CA ARG A 165 0.02 -7.03 4.90
C ARG A 165 1.51 -6.82 5.08
N VAL A 166 2.15 -7.77 5.74
CA VAL A 166 3.59 -7.74 6.03
C VAL A 166 4.31 -8.97 5.49
N HIS A 167 5.59 -8.80 5.22
CA HIS A 167 6.54 -9.87 4.93
C HIS A 167 7.96 -9.40 5.27
N GLN A 168 8.91 -10.33 5.25
CA GLN A 168 10.31 -10.09 5.52
C GLN A 168 10.96 -9.18 4.46
N ILE A 169 11.91 -8.36 4.89
CA ILE A 169 12.77 -7.58 3.99
C ILE A 169 13.67 -8.53 3.19
N TRP A 170 13.81 -8.28 1.90
CA TRP A 170 14.77 -8.97 1.05
C TRP A 170 15.45 -8.01 0.06
N MET A 171 16.37 -8.57 -0.74
CA MET A 171 16.96 -7.84 -1.87
C MET A 171 15.96 -7.71 -3.01
N GLY A 172 15.59 -6.49 -3.39
CA GLY A 172 14.54 -6.21 -4.37
C GLY A 172 14.84 -6.73 -5.79
N ASP A 173 16.12 -6.85 -6.17
CA ASP A 173 16.57 -7.44 -7.43
C ASP A 173 16.41 -8.98 -7.49
N ARG A 174 16.03 -9.62 -6.38
CA ARG A 174 15.77 -11.05 -6.22
C ARG A 174 14.28 -11.37 -6.03
N ALA A 175 13.41 -10.38 -6.23
CA ALA A 175 11.98 -10.51 -5.90
C ALA A 175 11.25 -11.57 -6.75
N GLU A 176 11.67 -11.82 -8.01
CA GLU A 176 11.01 -12.76 -8.90
C GLU A 176 11.28 -14.22 -8.52
N ASP A 177 12.44 -14.53 -7.92
CA ASP A 177 12.78 -15.86 -7.44
C ASP A 177 13.59 -15.79 -6.13
N ALA A 178 12.95 -15.32 -5.09
CA ALA A 178 13.56 -15.14 -3.79
C ALA A 178 14.05 -16.47 -3.16
N ARG A 179 13.41 -17.61 -3.50
CA ARG A 179 13.78 -18.93 -2.98
C ARG A 179 15.02 -19.50 -3.67
N ALA A 180 15.13 -19.34 -4.98
CA ALA A 180 16.25 -19.85 -5.76
C ALA A 180 17.45 -18.91 -5.74
N ALA A 181 17.28 -17.65 -5.30
CA ALA A 181 18.34 -16.66 -5.28
C ALA A 181 19.48 -17.06 -4.35
N SER A 182 20.71 -16.91 -4.84
CA SER A 182 21.91 -17.04 -4.02
C SER A 182 22.22 -15.68 -3.39
N TYR A 183 22.40 -15.66 -2.07
CA TYR A 183 22.77 -14.47 -1.31
C TYR A 183 24.24 -14.54 -0.91
N THR A 184 24.97 -13.45 -1.17
CA THR A 184 26.35 -13.29 -0.69
C THR A 184 26.34 -12.79 0.76
N ALA A 185 27.49 -12.89 1.44
CA ALA A 185 27.65 -12.30 2.77
C ALA A 185 27.42 -10.78 2.75
N GLN A 186 27.74 -10.11 1.63
CA GLN A 186 27.47 -8.69 1.45
C GLN A 186 25.97 -8.39 1.35
N ASP A 187 25.20 -9.19 0.61
CA ASP A 187 23.75 -9.05 0.51
C ASP A 187 23.10 -9.23 1.90
N MET A 188 23.54 -10.23 2.65
CA MET A 188 23.04 -10.46 4.00
C MET A 188 23.35 -9.28 4.93
N SER A 189 24.55 -8.70 4.85
CA SER A 189 24.90 -7.53 5.64
C SER A 189 24.06 -6.30 5.29
N ILE A 190 23.64 -6.16 4.03
CA ILE A 190 22.71 -5.10 3.60
C ILE A 190 21.34 -5.32 4.23
N VAL A 191 20.80 -6.53 4.15
CA VAL A 191 19.49 -6.88 4.73
C VAL A 191 19.50 -6.68 6.26
N GLU A 192 20.51 -7.17 6.97
CA GLU A 192 20.65 -7.00 8.43
C GLU A 192 20.70 -5.52 8.83
N ARG A 193 21.48 -4.72 8.10
CA ARG A 193 21.55 -3.27 8.33
C ARG A 193 20.18 -2.61 8.14
N ASP A 194 19.45 -2.98 7.10
CA ASP A 194 18.14 -2.38 6.79
C ASP A 194 17.07 -2.85 7.78
N ILE A 195 17.14 -4.09 8.28
CA ILE A 195 16.34 -4.56 9.44
C ILE A 195 16.63 -3.70 10.67
N GLY A 196 17.91 -3.45 10.98
CA GLY A 196 18.30 -2.60 12.12
C GLY A 196 17.76 -1.15 11.99
N ARG A 197 17.79 -0.58 10.79
CA ARG A 197 17.21 0.74 10.50
C ARG A 197 15.70 0.75 10.66
N LEU A 198 15.04 -0.29 10.16
CA LEU A 198 13.59 -0.43 10.26
C LEU A 198 13.15 -0.63 11.71
N ALA A 199 13.91 -1.41 12.50
CA ALA A 199 13.66 -1.57 13.93
C ALA A 199 13.71 -0.22 14.66
N LYS A 200 14.77 0.55 14.43
CA LYS A 200 14.90 1.89 14.99
C LYS A 200 13.71 2.78 14.59
N PHE A 201 13.36 2.79 13.31
CA PHE A 201 12.24 3.57 12.79
C PHE A 201 10.90 3.15 13.43
N THR A 202 10.66 1.85 13.57
CA THR A 202 9.44 1.32 14.18
C THR A 202 9.23 1.90 15.59
N PHE A 203 10.26 1.86 16.43
CA PHE A 203 10.18 2.43 17.77
C PHE A 203 10.09 3.97 17.77
N GLU A 204 10.81 4.66 16.89
CA GLU A 204 10.70 6.11 16.71
C GLU A 204 9.27 6.54 16.35
N MET A 205 8.55 5.72 15.58
CA MET A 205 7.16 5.96 15.17
C MET A 205 6.12 5.43 16.18
N GLY A 206 6.55 4.91 17.32
CA GLY A 206 5.67 4.41 18.38
C GLY A 206 5.04 3.05 18.06
N GLY A 207 5.62 2.28 17.16
CA GLY A 207 5.28 0.87 16.95
C GLY A 207 5.92 -0.03 17.99
N THR A 208 5.55 -1.30 17.97
CA THR A 208 6.03 -2.32 18.90
C THR A 208 6.99 -3.30 18.22
N GLY A 209 7.72 -4.08 19.00
CA GLY A 209 8.56 -5.19 18.50
C GLY A 209 7.75 -6.28 17.79
N ASP A 210 6.46 -6.42 18.15
CA ASP A 210 5.58 -7.41 17.54
C ASP A 210 5.37 -7.16 16.05
N LEU A 211 5.31 -5.90 15.60
CA LEU A 211 5.23 -5.57 14.17
C LEU A 211 6.45 -6.11 13.40
N LEU A 212 7.63 -5.95 13.96
CA LEU A 212 8.86 -6.48 13.37
C LEU A 212 8.88 -8.00 13.40
N SER A 213 8.48 -8.60 14.52
CA SER A 213 8.38 -10.04 14.66
C SER A 213 7.44 -10.66 13.63
N LEU A 214 6.23 -10.09 13.45
CA LEU A 214 5.28 -10.52 12.45
C LEU A 214 5.85 -10.38 11.04
N ALA A 215 6.42 -9.23 10.70
CA ALA A 215 7.00 -9.02 9.38
C ALA A 215 8.16 -9.99 9.10
N LEU A 216 9.10 -10.15 10.03
CA LEU A 216 10.29 -10.98 9.83
C LEU A 216 10.00 -12.49 9.87
N SER A 217 8.84 -12.91 10.37
CA SER A 217 8.42 -14.31 10.38
C SER A 217 7.89 -14.84 9.05
N VAL A 218 7.59 -13.94 8.09
CA VAL A 218 7.03 -14.30 6.78
C VAL A 218 8.11 -14.28 5.71
N PRO A 219 8.60 -15.45 5.26
CA PRO A 219 9.63 -15.51 4.23
C PRO A 219 9.21 -14.82 2.93
N PRO A 220 10.16 -14.28 2.15
CA PRO A 220 9.82 -13.53 0.94
C PRO A 220 9.19 -14.37 -0.20
N TRP A 221 9.18 -15.68 -0.08
CA TRP A 221 8.57 -16.61 -1.04
C TRP A 221 7.21 -17.16 -0.59
N GLU A 222 6.68 -16.67 0.52
CA GLU A 222 5.35 -17.00 1.02
C GLU A 222 4.39 -15.83 0.78
N ASP A 223 3.09 -16.11 0.85
CA ASP A 223 2.08 -15.07 0.78
C ASP A 223 2.23 -14.10 1.96
N LEU A 224 1.97 -12.83 1.73
CA LEU A 224 2.06 -11.81 2.75
C LEU A 224 1.07 -12.12 3.88
N HIS A 225 1.52 -12.01 5.14
CA HIS A 225 0.65 -12.13 6.30
C HIS A 225 -0.27 -10.91 6.41
N GLU A 226 -1.58 -11.15 6.37
CA GLU A 226 -2.59 -10.10 6.58
C GLU A 226 -2.81 -9.90 8.07
N LEU A 227 -2.59 -8.67 8.54
CA LEU A 227 -2.72 -8.33 9.96
C LEU A 227 -4.20 -8.32 10.37
N SER A 228 -4.53 -9.11 11.37
CA SER A 228 -5.84 -9.10 12.01
C SER A 228 -6.10 -7.77 12.75
N ARG A 229 -7.38 -7.48 13.05
CA ARG A 229 -7.74 -6.29 13.85
C ARG A 229 -7.04 -6.24 15.22
N GLN A 230 -6.76 -7.40 15.81
CA GLN A 230 -6.04 -7.48 17.08
C GLN A 230 -4.56 -7.11 16.88
N GLU A 231 -3.89 -7.71 15.89
CA GLU A 231 -2.50 -7.40 15.57
C GLU A 231 -2.30 -5.93 15.20
N LEU A 232 -3.25 -5.32 14.44
CA LEU A 232 -3.22 -3.89 14.14
C LEU A 232 -3.26 -3.01 15.41
N ARG A 233 -3.97 -3.43 16.45
CA ARG A 233 -3.99 -2.73 17.75
C ARG A 233 -2.71 -2.99 18.54
N ASP A 234 -2.29 -4.25 18.64
CA ASP A 234 -1.13 -4.66 19.46
C ASP A 234 0.18 -4.08 18.89
N THR A 235 0.26 -3.93 17.57
CA THR A 235 1.38 -3.28 16.89
C THR A 235 1.29 -1.76 16.84
N ASN A 236 0.23 -1.19 17.43
CA ASN A 236 -0.04 0.25 17.46
C ASN A 236 -0.22 0.89 16.07
N LEU A 237 -0.69 0.12 15.08
CA LEU A 237 -1.06 0.62 13.75
C LEU A 237 -2.43 1.30 13.73
N ILE A 238 -3.23 1.14 14.78
CA ILE A 238 -4.49 1.84 15.01
C ILE A 238 -4.37 2.65 16.28
N THR A 239 -4.64 3.96 16.19
CA THR A 239 -4.64 4.88 17.34
C THR A 239 -5.98 5.61 17.51
N THR A 240 -6.86 5.53 16.49
CA THR A 240 -8.19 6.16 16.52
C THR A 240 -9.25 5.13 16.10
N GLN A 241 -10.50 5.39 16.49
CA GLN A 241 -11.59 4.42 16.29
C GLN A 241 -12.40 4.70 15.01
N ALA A 242 -12.34 5.92 14.48
CA ALA A 242 -13.13 6.32 13.34
C ALA A 242 -12.34 7.20 12.38
N ILE A 243 -12.70 7.16 11.09
CA ILE A 243 -12.14 8.04 10.07
C ILE A 243 -12.43 9.52 10.38
N ALA A 244 -13.54 9.80 11.04
CA ALA A 244 -13.94 11.15 11.46
C ALA A 244 -12.93 11.80 12.43
N ASP A 245 -12.14 11.00 13.15
CA ASP A 245 -11.07 11.51 14.03
C ASP A 245 -9.90 12.07 13.22
N LEU A 246 -9.72 11.61 11.97
CA LEU A 246 -8.69 12.08 11.05
C LEU A 246 -9.21 13.12 10.06
N LEU A 247 -10.45 12.98 9.64
CA LEU A 247 -11.12 13.79 8.63
C LEU A 247 -12.50 14.21 9.15
N PRO A 248 -12.57 15.24 10.01
CA PRO A 248 -13.84 15.79 10.47
C PRO A 248 -14.67 16.23 9.26
N GLY A 249 -15.94 15.83 9.20
CA GLY A 249 -16.84 16.10 8.06
C GLY A 249 -17.04 14.93 7.11
N LEU A 250 -16.15 13.93 7.08
CA LEU A 250 -16.40 12.69 6.32
C LEU A 250 -17.46 11.79 7.00
N ALA A 251 -17.82 12.05 8.23
CA ALA A 251 -18.73 11.24 9.05
C ALA A 251 -20.18 11.14 8.50
N GLY A 252 -20.55 11.96 7.52
CA GLY A 252 -21.90 11.99 6.95
C GLY A 252 -22.21 10.90 5.91
N ALA A 253 -21.21 10.15 5.41
CA ALA A 253 -21.38 9.27 4.26
C ALA A 253 -21.42 7.76 4.57
N SER A 254 -21.16 7.32 5.81
CA SER A 254 -21.08 5.87 6.13
C SER A 254 -21.50 5.50 7.55
N ALA A 255 -22.50 6.15 8.10
CA ALA A 255 -23.12 5.66 9.34
C ALA A 255 -24.36 4.83 9.04
N LYS A 256 -24.20 3.63 8.50
CA LYS A 256 -25.11 2.54 8.84
C LYS A 256 -24.63 2.00 10.19
N THR A 257 -25.23 2.53 11.23
CA THR A 257 -25.11 2.08 12.61
C THR A 257 -25.40 0.58 12.68
N VAL A 258 -24.35 -0.22 12.86
CA VAL A 258 -24.52 -1.54 13.48
C VAL A 258 -24.62 -1.24 14.97
N ALA A 259 -25.81 -1.49 15.54
CA ALA A 259 -26.09 -1.32 16.95
C ALA A 259 -24.98 -1.98 17.78
N SER A 260 -24.35 -1.20 18.65
CA SER A 260 -23.38 -1.67 19.63
C SER A 260 -24.07 -2.69 20.52
N ALA A 261 -23.70 -3.96 20.36
CA ALA A 261 -23.99 -4.98 21.35
C ALA A 261 -23.03 -4.74 22.51
N GLU A 262 -23.56 -4.46 23.70
CA GLU A 262 -22.78 -4.36 24.94
C GLU A 262 -21.86 -5.57 25.10
N PRO A 263 -20.59 -5.38 25.45
CA PRO A 263 -19.69 -6.48 25.72
C PRO A 263 -20.13 -7.20 27.00
N LYS A 264 -20.51 -8.48 26.85
CA LYS A 264 -20.71 -9.36 28.01
C LYS A 264 -19.37 -9.48 28.76
N PRO A 265 -19.39 -9.45 30.10
CA PRO A 265 -18.16 -9.63 30.90
C PRO A 265 -17.58 -11.00 30.63
N VAL A 266 -16.32 -11.02 30.20
CA VAL A 266 -15.53 -12.24 30.02
C VAL A 266 -15.21 -12.78 31.41
N GLN A 267 -15.74 -13.98 31.75
CA GLN A 267 -15.29 -14.73 32.89
C GLN A 267 -13.92 -15.35 32.58
N ASP A 268 -12.91 -14.88 33.31
CA ASP A 268 -11.59 -15.50 33.34
C ASP A 268 -11.69 -16.96 33.76
N ARG A 269 -11.45 -17.87 32.83
CA ARG A 269 -11.11 -19.25 33.13
C ARG A 269 -9.68 -19.50 32.68
N PHE A 270 -8.76 -19.28 33.57
CA PHE A 270 -7.42 -19.83 33.47
C PHE A 270 -7.51 -21.37 33.56
N THR A 271 -7.39 -22.05 32.44
CA THR A 271 -7.02 -23.47 32.39
C THR A 271 -5.61 -23.53 31.81
N PRO A 272 -4.60 -23.99 32.57
CA PRO A 272 -3.26 -24.15 32.02
C PRO A 272 -3.26 -25.29 31.00
N GLN A 273 -3.00 -24.95 29.74
CA GLN A 273 -2.76 -25.92 28.68
C GLN A 273 -1.31 -26.40 28.80
N PRO A 274 -1.01 -27.72 28.77
CA PRO A 274 0.35 -28.21 28.87
C PRO A 274 1.14 -27.76 27.66
N ALA A 275 2.29 -27.14 27.91
CA ALA A 275 3.23 -26.65 26.91
C ALA A 275 3.71 -27.81 26.02
N ALA A 276 3.52 -27.66 24.72
CA ALA A 276 4.17 -28.49 23.71
C ALA A 276 5.69 -28.26 23.80
N ALA A 277 6.44 -29.35 23.93
CA ALA A 277 7.90 -29.32 24.08
C ALA A 277 8.56 -28.64 22.86
N THR A 278 9.05 -27.44 23.04
CA THR A 278 9.95 -26.77 22.11
C THR A 278 11.28 -27.50 22.13
N LYS A 279 11.72 -28.06 21.00
CA LYS A 279 13.07 -28.60 20.84
C LYS A 279 14.04 -27.42 20.86
N THR A 280 14.67 -27.22 22.00
CA THR A 280 15.81 -26.33 22.14
C THR A 280 17.02 -27.01 21.50
N ALA A 281 17.75 -26.30 20.65
CA ALA A 281 19.02 -26.78 20.11
C ALA A 281 20.00 -26.93 21.27
N GLU A 282 20.40 -28.16 21.55
CA GLU A 282 21.35 -28.52 22.59
C GLU A 282 22.76 -28.21 22.08
N ALA A 283 23.47 -27.34 22.79
CA ALA A 283 24.87 -27.05 22.51
C ALA A 283 25.70 -28.28 22.87
N LEU A 284 26.52 -28.78 21.95
CA LEU A 284 27.48 -29.83 22.15
C LEU A 284 28.48 -29.43 23.25
N PRO A 285 28.77 -30.30 24.24
CA PRO A 285 29.80 -30.03 25.23
C PRO A 285 31.18 -30.18 24.60
N THR A 286 31.95 -29.10 24.65
CA THR A 286 33.42 -29.14 24.45
C THR A 286 34.07 -29.73 25.69
N GLY A 287 34.45 -30.99 25.62
CA GLY A 287 35.20 -31.65 26.65
C GLY A 287 36.15 -32.68 26.04
N GLY A 288 37.39 -32.32 25.93
CA GLY A 288 38.45 -33.22 25.47
C GLY A 288 39.81 -32.66 25.81
N THR A 289 40.16 -32.71 27.08
CA THR A 289 41.56 -32.56 27.57
C THR A 289 42.41 -33.69 27.00
N ALA A 290 43.33 -33.36 26.10
CA ALA A 290 44.42 -34.26 25.71
C ALA A 290 45.56 -34.10 26.71
N ALA A 291 45.79 -35.15 27.50
CA ALA A 291 46.97 -35.29 28.35
C ALA A 291 48.22 -35.49 27.51
N ALA A 292 49.21 -34.71 27.76
CA ALA A 292 50.58 -34.91 27.29
C ALA A 292 51.19 -36.13 28.00
N GLN A 293 51.80 -37.07 27.24
CA GLN A 293 52.77 -38.02 27.77
C GLN A 293 54.18 -37.62 27.34
N PRO A 294 55.19 -37.70 28.26
CA PRO A 294 56.59 -37.47 27.91
C PRO A 294 57.23 -38.84 27.63
N GLY A 295 58.27 -38.86 26.80
CA GLY A 295 59.19 -39.97 26.88
C GLY A 295 59.90 -40.45 25.64
N HIS A 296 61.17 -40.18 25.66
CA HIS A 296 62.35 -40.76 25.02
C HIS A 296 62.75 -40.30 23.64
#